data_452d5fdf64fcbbdd65c6b2f778006844
#
_entry.id   452d5fdf64fcbbdd65c6b2f778006844
#
_cell.length_a   1.000
_cell.length_b   1.000
_cell.length_c   1.000
_cell.angle_alpha   90.00
_cell.angle_beta   90.00
_cell.angle_gamma   90.00
#
_symmetry.space_group_name_H-M   'P 1'
#
loop_
_entity.id
_entity.type
_entity.pdbx_description
1 polymer ?
#
loop_
_entity_poly.entity_id
_entity_poly.type
_entity_poly.pdbx_seq_one_letter_code
_entity_poly.pdbx_strand_id
1 'polypeptide(L)'
;MNFITPVELPAHLPCLRHTDHLLLLGSCFAANMGARFTEAKFSCDVNPYGVLYNPLSISAALREIVFGKVYGKEDLFFFRDCWHSPMHHGDFSSPLADETLKRINGRIAGAHEQIFRSACLLLTFGTSWVYEQKNTEIGRAS
;
A
#
# COMPACT_ATOMS: atom_id res chain seq x y z
N MET A 1 -16.41 23.10 -30.06
CA MET A 1 -15.43 22.02 -29.81
C MET A 1 -15.75 21.39 -28.45
N ASN A 2 -16.05 20.15 -28.43
CA ASN A 2 -16.35 19.46 -27.16
C ASN A 2 -15.04 18.86 -26.64
N PHE A 3 -14.46 19.44 -25.58
CA PHE A 3 -13.22 18.99 -24.97
C PHE A 3 -13.40 17.86 -23.92
N ILE A 4 -14.61 17.29 -23.87
CA ILE A 4 -14.95 16.22 -22.94
C ILE A 4 -15.09 14.93 -23.74
N THR A 5 -14.27 13.93 -23.42
CA THR A 5 -14.48 12.56 -23.89
C THR A 5 -15.50 11.90 -22.95
N PRO A 6 -16.71 11.59 -23.40
CA PRO A 6 -17.67 10.88 -22.56
C PRO A 6 -17.16 9.48 -22.26
N VAL A 7 -17.17 9.11 -20.99
CA VAL A 7 -16.86 7.74 -20.55
C VAL A 7 -18.19 7.03 -20.30
N GLU A 8 -18.46 6.00 -21.10
CA GLU A 8 -19.62 5.15 -20.87
C GLU A 8 -19.36 4.24 -19.66
N LEU A 9 -20.19 4.41 -18.63
CA LEU A 9 -20.11 3.55 -17.45
C LEU A 9 -20.84 2.22 -17.73
N PRO A 10 -20.25 1.07 -17.34
CA PRO A 10 -20.95 -0.21 -17.44
C PRO A 10 -22.27 -0.20 -16.66
N ALA A 11 -23.29 -0.85 -17.22
CA ALA A 11 -24.63 -0.87 -16.62
C ALA A 11 -24.71 -1.57 -15.25
N HIS A 12 -23.71 -2.40 -14.91
CA HIS A 12 -23.68 -3.21 -13.69
C HIS A 12 -22.41 -2.90 -12.85
N LEU A 13 -22.24 -1.66 -12.48
CA LEU A 13 -21.20 -1.29 -11.52
C LEU A 13 -21.60 -1.72 -10.09
N PRO A 14 -20.66 -2.22 -9.28
CA PRO A 14 -20.93 -2.50 -7.87
C PRO A 14 -21.30 -1.20 -7.15
N CYS A 15 -22.38 -1.26 -6.37
CA CYS A 15 -22.81 -0.13 -5.54
C CYS A 15 -22.07 -0.19 -4.20
N LEU A 16 -21.27 0.83 -3.90
CA LEU A 16 -20.60 0.99 -2.61
C LEU A 16 -21.55 1.68 -1.61
N ARG A 17 -21.61 1.15 -0.41
CA ARG A 17 -22.43 1.68 0.69
C ARG A 17 -21.52 2.26 1.76
N HIS A 18 -21.99 3.22 2.55
CA HIS A 18 -21.23 3.78 3.68
C HIS A 18 -20.93 2.75 4.80
N THR A 19 -21.65 1.63 4.81
CA THR A 19 -21.38 0.49 5.70
C THR A 19 -20.24 -0.39 5.22
N ASP A 20 -19.84 -0.24 3.96
CA ASP A 20 -18.79 -1.06 3.35
C ASP A 20 -17.42 -0.51 3.77
N HIS A 21 -16.51 -1.42 4.07
CA HIS A 21 -15.11 -1.07 4.27
C HIS A 21 -14.35 -1.26 2.97
N LEU A 22 -13.52 -0.28 2.62
CA LEU A 22 -12.74 -0.26 1.39
C LEU A 22 -11.25 -0.37 1.72
N LEU A 23 -10.54 -1.23 1.01
CA LEU A 23 -9.08 -1.27 1.04
C LEU A 23 -8.53 -0.79 -0.30
N LEU A 24 -7.71 0.25 -0.26
CA LEU A 24 -7.09 0.83 -1.45
C LEU A 24 -5.57 0.61 -1.40
N LEU A 25 -5.01 0.04 -2.47
CA LEU A 25 -3.56 -0.07 -2.64
C LEU A 25 -3.15 0.42 -4.02
N GLY A 26 -2.06 1.14 -4.08
CA GLY A 26 -1.45 1.54 -5.33
C GLY A 26 -0.72 2.87 -5.28
N SER A 27 -0.81 3.59 -6.41
CA SER A 27 -0.11 4.84 -6.63
C SER A 27 -0.71 6.02 -5.83
N CYS A 28 -0.18 7.21 -6.08
CA CYS A 28 -0.75 8.46 -5.55
C CYS A 28 -2.23 8.64 -5.93
N PHE A 29 -2.69 8.04 -7.04
CA PHE A 29 -4.11 8.04 -7.39
C PHE A 29 -4.95 7.31 -6.34
N ALA A 30 -4.50 6.13 -5.85
CA ALA A 30 -5.17 5.43 -4.75
C ALA A 30 -5.22 6.27 -3.48
N ALA A 31 -4.12 6.98 -3.15
CA ALA A 31 -4.08 7.89 -2.01
C ALA A 31 -5.10 9.02 -2.14
N ASN A 32 -5.16 9.68 -3.31
CA ASN A 32 -6.11 10.76 -3.58
C ASN A 32 -7.57 10.29 -3.55
N MET A 33 -7.85 9.13 -4.14
CA MET A 33 -9.19 8.55 -4.11
C MET A 33 -9.60 8.15 -2.70
N GLY A 34 -8.67 7.57 -1.92
CA GLY A 34 -8.90 7.23 -0.52
C GLY A 34 -9.25 8.44 0.33
N ALA A 35 -8.54 9.58 0.12
CA ALA A 35 -8.86 10.83 0.79
C ALA A 35 -10.29 11.29 0.47
N ARG A 36 -10.70 11.26 -0.81
CA ARG A 36 -12.06 11.62 -1.22
C ARG A 36 -13.13 10.70 -0.65
N PHE A 37 -12.89 9.39 -0.62
CA PHE A 37 -13.79 8.45 0.04
C PHE A 37 -13.93 8.74 1.53
N THR A 38 -12.83 9.07 2.21
CA THR A 38 -12.84 9.45 3.63
C THR A 38 -13.60 10.76 3.86
N GLU A 39 -13.41 11.77 3.02
CA GLU A 39 -14.19 13.01 3.03
C GLU A 39 -15.70 12.73 2.86
N ALA A 40 -16.04 11.80 1.96
CA ALA A 40 -17.41 11.33 1.74
C ALA A 40 -17.91 10.35 2.81
N LYS A 41 -17.17 10.18 3.92
CA LYS A 41 -17.54 9.35 5.09
C LYS A 41 -17.59 7.84 4.83
N PHE A 42 -16.88 7.34 3.83
CA PHE A 42 -16.64 5.92 3.68
C PHE A 42 -15.55 5.44 4.66
N SER A 43 -15.68 4.21 5.13
CA SER A 43 -14.62 3.55 5.89
C SER A 43 -13.56 3.02 4.94
N CYS A 44 -12.35 3.60 4.98
CA CYS A 44 -11.28 3.26 4.05
C CYS A 44 -9.97 2.95 4.79
N ASP A 45 -9.27 1.93 4.35
CA ASP A 45 -7.87 1.71 4.62
C ASP A 45 -7.08 1.98 3.33
N VAL A 46 -6.07 2.83 3.39
CA VAL A 46 -5.38 3.35 2.20
C VAL A 46 -3.89 3.13 2.33
N ASN A 47 -3.31 2.47 1.34
CA ASN A 47 -1.87 2.27 1.18
C ASN A 47 -1.14 1.86 2.47
N PRO A 48 -1.43 0.67 3.03
CA PRO A 48 -0.80 0.20 4.27
C PRO A 48 0.74 0.15 4.24
N TYR A 49 1.33 0.05 3.07
CA TYR A 49 2.78 0.04 2.81
C TYR A 49 3.32 1.39 2.31
N GLY A 50 2.44 2.40 2.21
CA GLY A 50 2.68 3.59 1.44
C GLY A 50 2.36 3.38 -0.04
N VAL A 51 2.70 4.35 -0.89
CA VAL A 51 2.41 4.26 -2.32
C VAL A 51 3.22 3.14 -2.99
N LEU A 52 2.54 2.32 -3.78
CA LEU A 52 3.11 1.24 -4.58
C LEU A 52 2.67 1.41 -6.02
N TYR A 53 3.59 1.27 -6.96
CA TYR A 53 3.31 1.58 -8.36
C TYR A 53 3.17 0.37 -9.26
N ASN A 54 3.81 -0.75 -8.93
CA ASN A 54 3.86 -1.91 -9.80
C ASN A 54 3.07 -3.10 -9.23
N PRO A 55 2.51 -3.97 -10.10
CA PRO A 55 1.68 -5.10 -9.68
C PRO A 55 2.39 -6.11 -8.77
N LEU A 56 3.70 -6.31 -8.93
CA LEU A 56 4.45 -7.28 -8.12
C LEU A 56 4.58 -6.80 -6.68
N SER A 57 4.89 -5.52 -6.46
CA SER A 57 4.96 -4.93 -5.11
C SER A 57 3.59 -4.95 -4.43
N ILE A 58 2.52 -4.64 -5.18
CA ILE A 58 1.14 -4.69 -4.66
C ILE A 58 0.75 -6.13 -4.29
N SER A 59 1.09 -7.10 -5.15
CA SER A 59 0.83 -8.52 -4.88
C SER A 59 1.59 -9.01 -3.64
N ALA A 60 2.86 -8.62 -3.49
CA ALA A 60 3.66 -8.95 -2.31
C ALA A 60 3.06 -8.34 -1.04
N ALA A 61 2.70 -7.06 -1.06
CA ALA A 61 2.05 -6.38 0.06
C ALA A 61 0.73 -7.04 0.46
N LEU A 62 -0.11 -7.39 -0.51
CA LEU A 62 -1.38 -8.10 -0.26
C LEU A 62 -1.15 -9.46 0.40
N ARG A 63 -0.16 -10.23 -0.07
CA ARG A 63 0.19 -11.52 0.55
C ARG A 63 0.62 -11.33 2.00
N GLU A 64 1.50 -10.37 2.27
CA GLU A 64 1.98 -10.09 3.62
C GLU A 64 0.85 -9.63 4.54
N ILE A 65 -0.08 -8.81 4.05
CA ILE A 65 -1.28 -8.41 4.79
C ILE A 65 -2.16 -9.63 5.10
N VAL A 66 -2.46 -10.47 4.10
CA VAL A 66 -3.32 -11.65 4.28
C VAL A 66 -2.73 -12.64 5.28
N PHE A 67 -1.41 -12.83 5.25
CA PHE A 67 -0.73 -13.75 6.18
C PHE A 67 -0.34 -13.12 7.51
N GLY A 68 -0.56 -11.81 7.69
CA GLY A 68 -0.22 -11.10 8.92
C GLY A 68 1.29 -11.12 9.20
N LYS A 69 2.11 -10.81 8.18
CA LYS A 69 3.56 -10.79 8.34
C LYS A 69 4.00 -9.84 9.45
N VAL A 70 4.93 -10.32 10.28
CA VAL A 70 5.62 -9.51 11.27
C VAL A 70 7.06 -9.30 10.83
N TYR A 71 7.46 -8.06 10.69
CA TYR A 71 8.82 -7.65 10.33
C TYR A 71 9.75 -7.70 11.52
N GLY A 72 10.96 -8.23 11.32
CA GLY A 72 12.07 -8.18 12.25
C GLY A 72 13.16 -7.21 11.79
N LYS A 73 14.18 -7.04 12.61
CA LYS A 73 15.30 -6.15 12.30
C LYS A 73 16.10 -6.62 11.07
N GLU A 74 16.09 -7.91 10.81
CA GLU A 74 16.69 -8.57 9.64
C GLU A 74 16.02 -8.20 8.30
N ASP A 75 14.77 -7.76 8.35
CA ASP A 75 14.02 -7.26 7.18
C ASP A 75 14.34 -5.78 6.85
N LEU A 76 15.10 -5.11 7.72
CA LEU A 76 15.44 -3.70 7.57
C LEU A 76 16.88 -3.51 7.10
N PHE A 77 17.14 -2.37 6.46
CA PHE A 77 18.49 -1.92 6.14
C PHE A 77 18.71 -0.48 6.63
N PHE A 78 19.96 -0.17 6.99
CA PHE A 78 20.34 1.16 7.48
C PHE A 78 20.94 1.99 6.34
N PHE A 79 20.37 3.17 6.09
CA PHE A 79 20.83 4.09 5.07
C PHE A 79 20.48 5.54 5.45
N ARG A 80 21.43 6.46 5.24
CA ARG A 80 21.25 7.90 5.55
C ARG A 80 20.66 8.14 6.94
N ASP A 81 21.31 7.56 7.95
CA ASP A 81 20.97 7.71 9.38
C ASP A 81 19.57 7.24 9.78
N CYS A 82 18.92 6.45 8.92
CA CYS A 82 17.61 5.86 9.19
C CYS A 82 17.55 4.37 8.84
N TRP A 83 16.68 3.66 9.52
CA TRP A 83 16.29 2.30 9.20
C TRP A 83 15.13 2.29 8.21
N HIS A 84 15.27 1.50 7.16
CA HIS A 84 14.31 1.41 6.05
C HIS A 84 13.88 -0.03 5.82
N SER A 85 12.69 -0.19 5.27
CA SER A 85 12.23 -1.45 4.70
C SER A 85 12.20 -1.35 3.17
N PRO A 86 12.66 -2.37 2.44
CA PRO A 86 12.59 -2.36 0.97
C PRO A 86 11.16 -2.39 0.42
N MET A 87 10.18 -2.76 1.26
CA MET A 87 8.77 -2.88 0.86
C MET A 87 7.91 -1.66 1.21
N HIS A 88 8.39 -0.81 2.13
CA HIS A 88 7.59 0.31 2.65
C HIS A 88 8.12 1.66 2.18
N HIS A 89 7.21 2.61 2.04
CA HIS A 89 7.57 4.00 1.75
C HIS A 89 8.45 4.60 2.85
N GLY A 90 9.28 5.59 2.49
CA GLY A 90 10.19 6.26 3.41
C GLY A 90 9.55 6.88 4.65
N ASP A 91 8.25 7.13 4.65
CA ASP A 91 7.50 7.66 5.80
C ASP A 91 7.50 6.71 7.02
N PHE A 92 7.78 5.42 6.79
CA PHE A 92 7.93 4.44 7.86
C PHE A 92 9.30 4.46 8.51
N SER A 93 10.27 5.10 7.88
CA SER A 93 11.66 5.11 8.30
C SER A 93 11.89 5.97 9.55
N SER A 94 12.82 5.55 10.40
CA SER A 94 13.23 6.23 11.62
C SER A 94 14.71 5.97 11.91
N PRO A 95 15.39 6.87 12.64
CA PRO A 95 16.74 6.60 13.15
C PRO A 95 16.81 5.38 14.09
N LEU A 96 15.68 4.99 14.69
CA LEU A 96 15.57 3.85 15.59
C LEU A 96 14.87 2.68 14.88
N ALA A 97 15.53 1.51 14.83
CA ALA A 97 14.96 0.31 14.23
C ALA A 97 13.63 -0.11 14.87
N ASP A 98 13.54 -0.03 16.18
CA ASP A 98 12.34 -0.41 16.93
C ASP A 98 11.13 0.49 16.60
N GLU A 99 11.36 1.77 16.33
CA GLU A 99 10.31 2.69 15.87
C GLU A 99 9.84 2.33 14.47
N THR A 100 10.77 2.07 13.57
CA THR A 100 10.45 1.63 12.19
C THR A 100 9.63 0.34 12.23
N LEU A 101 10.05 -0.65 13.01
CA LEU A 101 9.33 -1.90 13.17
C LEU A 101 7.94 -1.70 13.79
N LYS A 102 7.83 -0.85 14.80
CA LYS A 102 6.54 -0.55 15.44
C LYS A 102 5.55 0.07 14.45
N ARG A 103 6.00 1.01 13.61
CA ARG A 103 5.18 1.65 12.59
C ARG A 103 4.72 0.63 11.54
N ILE A 104 5.66 -0.17 11.00
CA ILE A 104 5.40 -1.19 9.98
C ILE A 104 4.45 -2.26 10.52
N ASN A 105 4.80 -2.89 11.62
CA ASN A 105 4.02 -4.00 12.17
C ASN A 105 2.64 -3.55 12.65
N GLY A 106 2.53 -2.38 13.26
CA GLY A 106 1.24 -1.81 13.65
C GLY A 106 0.34 -1.56 12.44
N ARG A 107 0.92 -1.06 11.35
CA ARG A 107 0.16 -0.78 10.13
C ARG A 107 -0.28 -2.05 9.40
N ILE A 108 0.58 -3.07 9.34
CA ILE A 108 0.24 -4.38 8.75
C ILE A 108 -0.82 -5.09 9.59
N ALA A 109 -0.69 -5.09 10.92
CA ALA A 109 -1.68 -5.72 11.81
C ALA A 109 -3.07 -5.10 11.63
N GLY A 110 -3.15 -3.76 11.55
CA GLY A 110 -4.41 -3.07 11.25
C GLY A 110 -4.99 -3.44 9.90
N ALA A 111 -4.16 -3.48 8.86
CA ALA A 111 -4.59 -3.88 7.52
C ALA A 111 -5.02 -5.36 7.45
N HIS A 112 -4.34 -6.25 8.19
CA HIS A 112 -4.69 -7.66 8.30
C HIS A 112 -6.09 -7.85 8.90
N GLU A 113 -6.42 -7.13 9.96
CA GLU A 113 -7.75 -7.19 10.55
C GLU A 113 -8.84 -6.67 9.60
N GLN A 114 -8.53 -5.63 8.83
CA GLN A 114 -9.50 -4.97 7.97
C GLN A 114 -9.71 -5.70 6.64
N ILE A 115 -8.71 -6.36 6.08
CA ILE A 115 -8.81 -6.99 4.75
C ILE A 115 -9.95 -8.02 4.69
N PHE A 116 -10.17 -8.79 5.75
CA PHE A 116 -11.22 -9.80 5.82
C PHE A 116 -12.62 -9.20 6.00
N ARG A 117 -12.71 -7.93 6.36
CA ARG A 117 -13.97 -7.17 6.50
C ARG A 117 -14.23 -6.27 5.30
N SER A 118 -13.25 -6.14 4.40
CA SER A 118 -13.36 -5.26 3.25
C SER A 118 -14.35 -5.81 2.24
N ALA A 119 -15.33 -4.98 1.88
CA ALA A 119 -16.32 -5.30 0.85
C ALA A 119 -15.75 -5.06 -0.56
N CYS A 120 -14.74 -4.20 -0.68
CA CYS A 120 -14.13 -3.87 -1.95
C CYS A 120 -12.64 -3.61 -1.81
N LEU A 121 -11.87 -4.15 -2.74
CA LEU A 121 -10.44 -3.93 -2.92
C LEU A 121 -10.24 -3.11 -4.21
N LEU A 122 -9.66 -1.92 -4.07
CA LEU A 122 -9.36 -1.01 -5.16
C LEU A 122 -7.84 -0.99 -5.41
N LEU A 123 -7.42 -1.44 -6.56
CA LEU A 123 -6.01 -1.50 -6.96
C LEU A 123 -5.73 -0.53 -8.10
N THR A 124 -4.67 0.26 -7.96
CA THR A 124 -4.21 1.16 -9.02
C THR A 124 -2.76 0.89 -9.37
N PHE A 125 -2.49 0.67 -10.65
CA PHE A 125 -1.16 0.37 -11.16
C PHE A 125 -0.62 1.59 -11.91
N GLY A 126 0.59 1.99 -11.59
CA GLY A 126 1.23 3.15 -12.22
C GLY A 126 2.34 2.79 -13.19
N THR A 127 2.97 1.63 -13.04
CA THR A 127 4.08 1.18 -13.89
C THR A 127 4.25 -0.33 -13.82
N SER A 128 4.87 -0.89 -14.87
CA SER A 128 5.33 -2.29 -14.90
C SER A 128 6.79 -2.45 -14.44
N TRP A 129 7.51 -1.34 -14.22
CA TRP A 129 8.89 -1.40 -13.76
C TRP A 129 8.96 -1.86 -12.30
N VAL A 130 9.92 -2.75 -12.03
CA VAL A 130 10.20 -3.29 -10.70
C VAL A 130 11.68 -3.08 -10.37
N TYR A 131 11.95 -2.84 -9.10
CA TYR A 131 13.31 -2.85 -8.58
C TYR A 131 13.63 -4.26 -8.11
N GLU A 132 14.70 -4.83 -8.64
CA GLU A 132 15.21 -6.13 -8.20
C GLU A 132 16.40 -5.91 -7.24
N GLN A 133 16.39 -6.64 -6.14
CA GLN A 133 17.53 -6.69 -5.26
C GLN A 133 18.63 -7.51 -5.94
N LYS A 134 19.72 -6.87 -6.31
CA LYS A 134 20.90 -7.61 -6.82
C LYS A 134 21.49 -8.39 -5.67
N ASN A 135 21.57 -9.71 -5.82
CA ASN A 135 22.37 -10.59 -4.97
C ASN A 135 23.86 -10.24 -5.18
N THR A 136 24.31 -9.20 -4.51
CA THR A 136 25.73 -8.97 -4.29
C THR A 136 26.05 -9.58 -2.92
N GLU A 137 27.22 -10.21 -2.81
CA GLU A 137 27.73 -10.80 -1.56
C GLU A 137 27.78 -9.81 -0.37
N ILE A 138 27.37 -8.58 -0.58
CA ILE A 138 27.25 -7.48 0.38
C ILE A 138 25.84 -6.90 0.30
N GLY A 139 24.79 -7.64 0.62
CA GLY A 139 23.38 -7.23 0.75
C GLY A 139 23.05 -5.73 0.61
N ARG A 140 23.22 -5.12 -0.57
CA ARG A 140 22.86 -3.74 -0.84
C ARG A 140 21.73 -3.69 -1.85
N ALA A 141 20.58 -3.20 -1.40
CA ALA A 141 19.58 -2.68 -2.30
C ALA A 141 20.16 -1.46 -3.06
N SER A 142 20.08 -1.47 -4.35
CA SER A 142 20.47 -0.35 -5.22
C SER A 142 19.23 0.34 -5.76
#